data_4d3fae3f70a0445f711f19e69b13fd1b
#
_entry.id   4d3fae3f70a0445f711f19e69b13fd1b
#
_cell.length_a   1.000
_cell.length_b   1.000
_cell.length_c   1.000
_cell.angle_alpha   90.00
_cell.angle_beta   90.00
_cell.angle_gamma   90.00
#
_symmetry.space_group_name_H-M   'P 1'
#
loop_
_entity.id
_entity.type
_entity.pdbx_description
1 polymer ?
#
loop_
_entity_poly.entity_id
_entity_poly.type
_entity_poly.pdbx_seq_one_letter_code
_entity_poly.pdbx_strand_id
1 'polypeptide(L)'
;MNFVKSYCPALEELFRNSFKRLHRIAISCNDRLLVPQYRDGGGRISEQELKHVFIQEFLSCPTFEGWKYSIETPSVNIYKFTCGHKPLSEFKIGPDHGGRSANIDLCLYCDNKPSVLIEFKANNPGHFEHGKDFFKLENEPNDSLKYFVELYQNTDKATMKSIEEKLFINTYCKLPENVSFLGFSLYDKDLRGPAQIVVDRTTTPISIKAMKI
;
A
#
# COMPACT_ATOMS: atom_id res chain seq x y z
N MET A 1 17.54 6.00 -18.53
CA MET A 1 17.08 5.59 -17.18
C MET A 1 15.94 6.51 -16.78
N ASN A 2 14.77 5.99 -16.41
CA ASN A 2 13.64 6.86 -16.06
C ASN A 2 14.00 7.59 -14.73
N PHE A 3 14.02 8.92 -14.76
CA PHE A 3 14.38 9.77 -13.62
C PHE A 3 13.62 9.36 -12.33
N VAL A 4 12.31 9.10 -12.45
CA VAL A 4 11.47 8.70 -11.31
C VAL A 4 11.92 7.38 -10.68
N LYS A 5 12.44 6.41 -11.46
CA LYS A 5 12.95 5.15 -10.91
C LYS A 5 14.19 5.31 -10.01
N SER A 6 14.94 6.39 -10.15
CA SER A 6 16.10 6.65 -9.28
C SER A 6 15.70 6.98 -7.83
N TYR A 7 14.46 7.41 -7.60
CA TYR A 7 13.92 7.69 -6.27
C TYR A 7 13.34 6.46 -5.55
N CYS A 8 13.24 5.30 -6.21
CA CYS A 8 12.65 4.10 -5.62
C CYS A 8 13.27 3.71 -4.25
N PRO A 9 14.60 3.66 -4.07
CA PRO A 9 15.20 3.36 -2.77
C PRO A 9 14.86 4.38 -1.68
N ALA A 10 14.82 5.68 -2.03
CA ALA A 10 14.47 6.74 -1.10
C ALA A 10 12.99 6.67 -0.66
N LEU A 11 12.10 6.30 -1.58
CA LEU A 11 10.68 6.07 -1.27
C LEU A 11 10.50 4.86 -0.35
N GLU A 12 11.18 3.76 -0.61
CA GLU A 12 11.09 2.57 0.26
C GLU A 12 11.63 2.86 1.67
N GLU A 13 12.72 3.65 1.78
CA GLU A 13 13.20 4.09 3.08
C GLU A 13 12.22 5.04 3.77
N LEU A 14 11.58 5.93 3.00
CA LEU A 14 10.53 6.82 3.52
C LEU A 14 9.35 6.01 4.10
N PHE A 15 8.87 4.98 3.40
CA PHE A 15 7.85 4.06 3.92
C PHE A 15 8.30 3.38 5.19
N ARG A 16 9.54 2.88 5.25
CA ARG A 16 10.10 2.21 6.42
C ARG A 16 10.18 3.15 7.62
N ASN A 17 10.61 4.39 7.42
CA ASN A 17 10.70 5.40 8.47
C ASN A 17 9.30 5.81 8.96
N SER A 18 8.34 5.97 8.06
CA SER A 18 6.93 6.24 8.39
C SER A 18 6.36 5.14 9.26
N PHE A 19 6.62 3.88 8.91
CA PHE A 19 6.18 2.75 9.71
C PHE A 19 6.86 2.69 11.08
N LYS A 20 8.18 2.88 11.15
CA LYS A 20 8.89 2.96 12.44
C LYS A 20 8.32 4.04 13.36
N ARG A 21 7.97 5.18 12.79
CA ARG A 21 7.33 6.26 13.54
C ARG A 21 5.92 5.85 13.99
N LEU A 22 5.09 5.31 13.09
CA LEU A 22 3.76 4.83 13.45
C LEU A 22 3.80 3.75 14.54
N HIS A 23 4.74 2.80 14.45
CA HIS A 23 4.93 1.79 15.48
C HIS A 23 5.25 2.42 16.84
N ARG A 24 6.17 3.40 16.90
CA ARG A 24 6.46 4.12 18.15
C ARG A 24 5.23 4.84 18.71
N ILE A 25 4.43 5.47 17.86
CA ILE A 25 3.17 6.12 18.26
C ILE A 25 2.21 5.10 18.86
N ALA A 26 2.06 3.93 18.21
CA ALA A 26 1.16 2.89 18.67
C ALA A 26 1.51 2.29 20.03
N ILE A 27 2.80 2.24 20.39
CA ILE A 27 3.26 1.64 21.66
C ILE A 27 3.50 2.65 22.79
N SER A 28 3.80 3.91 22.47
CA SER A 28 4.23 4.89 23.49
C SER A 28 3.18 5.92 23.89
N CYS A 29 2.14 6.11 23.06
CA CYS A 29 1.10 7.13 23.26
C CYS A 29 1.64 8.57 23.52
N ASN A 30 2.89 8.85 23.14
CA ASN A 30 3.58 10.11 23.44
C ASN A 30 3.64 11.08 22.25
N ASP A 31 2.90 10.82 21.18
CA ASP A 31 2.81 11.70 20.01
C ASP A 31 1.48 12.49 20.03
N ARG A 32 1.40 13.52 19.20
CA ARG A 32 0.15 14.25 18.97
C ARG A 32 -0.87 13.44 18.17
N LEU A 33 -0.41 12.48 17.37
CA LEU A 33 -1.26 11.50 16.73
C LEU A 33 -1.58 10.39 17.74
N LEU A 34 -2.86 10.17 18.01
CA LEU A 34 -3.33 9.08 18.84
C LEU A 34 -3.87 7.96 17.95
N VAL A 35 -3.45 6.73 18.23
CA VAL A 35 -4.09 5.53 17.67
C VAL A 35 -5.32 5.22 18.53
N PRO A 36 -6.53 5.29 17.97
CA PRO A 36 -7.74 4.99 18.72
C PRO A 36 -7.70 3.57 19.29
N GLN A 37 -8.32 3.36 20.44
CA GLN A 37 -8.40 2.04 21.06
C GLN A 37 -9.81 1.46 20.96
N TYR A 38 -9.89 0.15 20.79
CA TYR A 38 -11.13 -0.59 21.00
C TYR A 38 -11.47 -0.66 22.49
N ARG A 39 -12.70 -1.07 22.82
CA ARG A 39 -13.17 -1.21 24.21
C ARG A 39 -12.37 -2.21 25.04
N ASP A 40 -11.74 -3.18 24.39
CA ASP A 40 -10.87 -4.18 25.02
C ASP A 40 -9.42 -3.71 25.20
N GLY A 41 -9.14 -2.44 24.88
CA GLY A 41 -7.80 -1.83 24.98
C GLY A 41 -6.88 -2.09 23.79
N GLY A 42 -7.31 -2.87 22.80
CA GLY A 42 -6.55 -3.05 21.56
C GLY A 42 -6.51 -1.80 20.71
N GLY A 43 -5.34 -1.44 20.18
CA GLY A 43 -5.21 -0.31 19.24
C GLY A 43 -6.00 -0.57 17.94
N ARG A 44 -6.83 0.38 17.55
CA ARG A 44 -7.48 0.39 16.23
C ARG A 44 -6.56 1.07 15.24
N ILE A 45 -5.81 0.28 14.49
CA ILE A 45 -5.02 0.82 13.37
C ILE A 45 -5.88 0.94 12.11
N SER A 46 -5.65 1.98 11.34
CA SER A 46 -6.22 2.13 10.00
C SER A 46 -5.16 2.60 9.01
N GLU A 47 -5.51 2.54 7.74
CA GLU A 47 -4.67 3.07 6.66
C GLU A 47 -4.43 4.59 6.80
N GLN A 48 -5.34 5.31 7.46
CA GLN A 48 -5.28 6.77 7.59
C GLN A 48 -4.11 7.22 8.47
N GLU A 49 -3.83 6.53 9.58
CA GLU A 49 -2.69 6.84 10.43
C GLU A 49 -1.37 6.67 9.67
N LEU A 50 -1.22 5.57 8.90
CA LEU A 50 -0.02 5.34 8.10
C LEU A 50 0.12 6.39 6.99
N LYS A 51 -0.96 6.69 6.27
CA LYS A 51 -1.00 7.74 5.25
C LYS A 51 -0.61 9.10 5.82
N HIS A 52 -1.16 9.46 6.98
CA HIS A 52 -0.84 10.71 7.66
C HIS A 52 0.64 10.80 8.06
N VAL A 53 1.17 9.76 8.69
CA VAL A 53 2.59 9.73 9.09
C VAL A 53 3.50 9.76 7.87
N PHE A 54 3.15 9.04 6.81
CA PHE A 54 3.91 9.06 5.55
C PHE A 54 3.99 10.47 4.95
N ILE A 55 2.87 11.19 4.92
CA ILE A 55 2.85 12.57 4.40
C ILE A 55 3.75 13.48 5.25
N GLN A 56 3.74 13.35 6.57
CA GLN A 56 4.60 14.15 7.45
C GLN A 56 6.10 13.85 7.21
N GLU A 57 6.47 12.58 7.09
CA GLU A 57 7.84 12.17 6.77
C GLU A 57 8.26 12.64 5.38
N PHE A 58 7.36 12.54 4.38
CA PHE A 58 7.59 13.03 3.02
C PHE A 58 7.89 14.53 2.99
N LEU A 59 7.07 15.34 3.68
CA LEU A 59 7.26 16.80 3.74
C LEU A 59 8.54 17.21 4.47
N SER A 60 9.04 16.35 5.35
CA SER A 60 10.27 16.60 6.12
C SER A 60 11.52 16.04 5.45
N CYS A 61 11.38 15.28 4.36
CA CYS A 61 12.49 14.60 3.72
C CYS A 61 13.13 15.48 2.63
N PRO A 62 14.41 15.90 2.79
CA PRO A 62 15.09 16.77 1.82
C PRO A 62 15.18 16.17 0.41
N THR A 63 15.19 14.84 0.28
CA THR A 63 15.25 14.15 -1.01
C THR A 63 14.05 14.50 -1.90
N PHE A 64 12.90 14.85 -1.31
CA PHE A 64 11.68 15.19 -2.02
C PHE A 64 11.35 16.69 -1.97
N GLU A 65 12.35 17.52 -1.71
CA GLU A 65 12.17 18.97 -1.76
C GLU A 65 11.64 19.39 -3.14
N GLY A 66 10.63 20.24 -3.16
CA GLY A 66 9.96 20.70 -4.40
C GLY A 66 8.91 19.74 -4.97
N TRP A 67 8.83 18.51 -4.48
CA TRP A 67 7.74 17.61 -4.85
C TRP A 67 6.42 18.06 -4.20
N LYS A 68 5.31 17.72 -4.86
CA LYS A 68 3.96 17.99 -4.37
C LYS A 68 3.23 16.67 -4.11
N TYR A 69 2.11 16.73 -3.42
CA TYR A 69 1.23 15.57 -3.23
C TYR A 69 -0.25 15.97 -3.33
N SER A 70 -1.09 15.00 -3.63
CA SER A 70 -2.54 15.11 -3.50
C SER A 70 -3.13 13.85 -2.91
N ILE A 71 -4.23 14.00 -2.20
CA ILE A 71 -4.97 12.92 -1.53
C ILE A 71 -6.25 12.68 -2.33
N GLU A 72 -6.69 11.40 -2.40
CA GLU A 72 -7.92 11.01 -3.11
C GLU A 72 -7.95 11.53 -4.55
N THR A 73 -6.82 11.39 -5.24
CA THR A 73 -6.64 11.90 -6.59
C THR A 73 -7.47 11.09 -7.57
N PRO A 74 -8.34 11.72 -8.38
CA PRO A 74 -9.05 11.01 -9.43
C PRO A 74 -8.09 10.29 -10.38
N SER A 75 -8.37 9.02 -10.65
CA SER A 75 -7.63 8.23 -11.64
C SER A 75 -7.75 8.83 -13.05
N VAL A 76 -6.73 8.61 -13.87
CA VAL A 76 -6.76 9.01 -15.29
C VAL A 76 -7.78 8.17 -16.05
N ASN A 77 -7.83 6.88 -15.75
CA ASN A 77 -8.76 5.96 -16.37
C ASN A 77 -10.13 5.94 -15.66
N ILE A 78 -11.14 5.55 -16.40
CA ILE A 78 -12.50 5.32 -15.92
C ILE A 78 -12.67 3.84 -15.70
N TYR A 79 -13.12 3.44 -14.51
CA TYR A 79 -13.25 2.05 -14.08
C TYR A 79 -14.70 1.67 -13.83
N LYS A 80 -15.06 0.45 -14.23
CA LYS A 80 -16.27 -0.22 -13.80
C LYS A 80 -15.88 -1.48 -13.04
N PHE A 81 -15.96 -1.41 -11.73
CA PHE A 81 -15.85 -2.57 -10.86
C PHE A 81 -17.20 -3.26 -10.79
N THR A 82 -17.21 -4.57 -10.99
CA THR A 82 -18.46 -5.35 -10.88
C THR A 82 -18.87 -5.53 -9.42
N CYS A 83 -20.16 -5.53 -9.14
CA CYS A 83 -20.67 -5.83 -7.81
C CYS A 83 -20.51 -7.32 -7.49
N GLY A 84 -20.22 -7.62 -6.21
CA GLY A 84 -19.99 -8.99 -5.73
C GLY A 84 -18.59 -9.50 -6.06
N HIS A 85 -18.22 -10.64 -5.50
CA HIS A 85 -16.90 -11.27 -5.62
C HIS A 85 -16.66 -11.82 -7.03
N LYS A 86 -16.49 -10.92 -7.99
CA LYS A 86 -16.24 -11.24 -9.40
C LYS A 86 -14.74 -11.21 -9.70
N PRO A 87 -14.24 -12.07 -10.61
CA PRO A 87 -12.84 -12.06 -11.01
C PRO A 87 -12.45 -10.74 -11.67
N LEU A 88 -11.16 -10.38 -11.57
CA LEU A 88 -10.61 -9.15 -12.18
C LEU A 88 -10.91 -9.05 -13.67
N SER A 89 -11.02 -10.18 -14.38
CA SER A 89 -11.35 -10.24 -15.79
C SER A 89 -12.72 -9.63 -16.16
N GLU A 90 -13.60 -9.46 -15.18
CA GLU A 90 -14.88 -8.78 -15.36
C GLU A 90 -14.82 -7.27 -15.13
N PHE A 91 -13.71 -6.75 -14.58
CA PHE A 91 -13.50 -5.32 -14.46
C PHE A 91 -13.24 -4.71 -15.84
N LYS A 92 -13.73 -3.51 -16.05
CA LYS A 92 -13.62 -2.84 -17.34
C LYS A 92 -13.07 -1.44 -17.21
N ILE A 93 -12.37 -1.01 -18.25
CA ILE A 93 -11.79 0.33 -18.36
C ILE A 93 -12.44 1.03 -19.54
N GLY A 94 -12.71 2.31 -19.38
CA GLY A 94 -13.21 3.19 -20.42
C GLY A 94 -14.65 3.67 -20.19
N PRO A 95 -15.01 4.79 -20.83
CA PRO A 95 -16.29 5.45 -20.64
C PRO A 95 -17.47 4.62 -21.15
N ASP A 96 -17.27 3.80 -22.17
CA ASP A 96 -18.32 3.04 -22.85
C ASP A 96 -18.97 1.97 -21.96
N HIS A 97 -18.38 1.69 -20.81
CA HIS A 97 -18.87 0.68 -19.88
C HIS A 97 -19.69 1.25 -18.71
N GLY A 98 -19.99 2.57 -18.72
CA GLY A 98 -20.73 3.21 -17.65
C GLY A 98 -19.95 3.22 -16.31
N GLY A 99 -18.63 3.28 -16.39
CA GLY A 99 -17.73 3.42 -15.26
C GLY A 99 -17.65 4.84 -14.74
N ARG A 100 -16.85 5.04 -13.70
CA ARG A 100 -16.51 6.33 -13.13
C ARG A 100 -15.01 6.38 -12.79
N SER A 101 -14.47 7.59 -12.67
CA SER A 101 -13.15 7.77 -12.10
C SER A 101 -13.11 7.17 -10.70
N ALA A 102 -12.05 6.44 -10.41
CA ALA A 102 -11.72 5.98 -9.06
C ALA A 102 -10.74 6.96 -8.42
N ASN A 103 -10.57 6.90 -7.10
CA ASN A 103 -9.58 7.72 -6.43
C ASN A 103 -8.33 6.89 -6.13
N ILE A 104 -7.16 7.50 -6.27
CA ILE A 104 -5.89 7.01 -5.77
C ILE A 104 -5.67 7.65 -4.40
N ASP A 105 -5.38 6.86 -3.38
CA ASP A 105 -5.26 7.33 -1.99
C ASP A 105 -4.25 8.47 -1.83
N LEU A 106 -3.10 8.36 -2.51
CA LEU A 106 -2.05 9.37 -2.47
C LEU A 106 -1.26 9.39 -3.78
N CYS A 107 -1.12 10.57 -4.38
CA CYS A 107 -0.24 10.80 -5.52
C CYS A 107 0.88 11.76 -5.15
N LEU A 108 2.12 11.43 -5.55
CA LEU A 108 3.25 12.34 -5.45
C LEU A 108 3.61 12.85 -6.85
N TYR A 109 3.95 14.13 -6.92
CA TYR A 109 4.22 14.84 -8.17
C TYR A 109 5.65 15.34 -8.19
N CYS A 110 6.37 14.98 -9.25
CA CYS A 110 7.64 15.58 -9.61
C CYS A 110 7.43 16.43 -10.86
N ASP A 111 7.88 17.69 -10.84
CA ASP A 111 7.69 18.63 -11.96
C ASP A 111 6.20 18.74 -12.44
N ASN A 112 5.28 18.75 -11.49
CA ASN A 112 3.83 18.76 -11.69
C ASN A 112 3.27 17.56 -12.49
N LYS A 113 4.03 16.46 -12.61
CA LYS A 113 3.56 15.20 -13.21
C LYS A 113 3.34 14.15 -12.13
N PRO A 114 2.23 13.38 -12.17
CA PRO A 114 2.04 12.26 -11.29
C PRO A 114 3.19 11.26 -11.46
N SER A 115 4.02 11.10 -10.44
CA SER A 115 5.25 10.30 -10.51
C SER A 115 5.21 9.07 -9.62
N VAL A 116 4.39 9.11 -8.56
CA VAL A 116 4.18 7.98 -7.66
C VAL A 116 2.70 7.88 -7.31
N LEU A 117 2.13 6.69 -7.45
CA LEU A 117 0.75 6.37 -7.11
C LEU A 117 0.77 5.36 -5.96
N ILE A 118 0.04 5.64 -4.89
CA ILE A 118 0.06 4.84 -3.68
C ILE A 118 -1.37 4.52 -3.24
N GLU A 119 -1.63 3.25 -3.02
CA GLU A 119 -2.83 2.74 -2.35
C GLU A 119 -2.45 2.22 -0.97
N PHE A 120 -3.21 2.59 0.04
CA PHE A 120 -3.04 2.12 1.40
C PHE A 120 -4.15 1.16 1.81
N LYS A 121 -3.79 0.13 2.56
CA LYS A 121 -4.74 -0.79 3.18
C LYS A 121 -4.32 -1.11 4.62
N ALA A 122 -5.27 -1.54 5.41
CA ALA A 122 -5.02 -2.02 6.75
C ALA A 122 -5.88 -3.24 7.09
N ASN A 123 -5.37 -4.07 8.00
CA ASN A 123 -6.09 -5.21 8.59
C ASN A 123 -6.48 -6.32 7.61
N ASN A 124 -5.67 -6.54 6.56
CA ASN A 124 -5.80 -7.66 5.65
C ASN A 124 -7.22 -7.82 5.04
N PRO A 125 -7.72 -6.79 4.32
CA PRO A 125 -9.07 -6.83 3.76
C PRO A 125 -9.27 -7.97 2.76
N GLY A 126 -10.51 -8.17 2.31
CA GLY A 126 -10.86 -9.26 1.40
C GLY A 126 -10.20 -9.16 0.02
N HIS A 127 -10.15 -10.27 -0.70
CA HIS A 127 -9.59 -10.38 -2.04
C HIS A 127 -10.14 -9.36 -3.04
N PHE A 128 -11.44 -9.04 -2.94
CA PHE A 128 -12.08 -8.08 -3.84
C PHE A 128 -11.52 -6.66 -3.68
N GLU A 129 -11.27 -6.23 -2.45
CA GLU A 129 -10.73 -4.90 -2.17
C GLU A 129 -9.29 -4.77 -2.68
N HIS A 130 -8.46 -5.80 -2.46
CA HIS A 130 -7.11 -5.85 -3.07
C HIS A 130 -7.19 -5.85 -4.60
N GLY A 131 -8.06 -6.68 -5.16
CA GLY A 131 -8.22 -6.80 -6.61
C GLY A 131 -8.60 -5.49 -7.28
N LYS A 132 -9.50 -4.71 -6.69
CA LYS A 132 -9.88 -3.38 -7.18
C LYS A 132 -8.67 -2.45 -7.28
N ASP A 133 -7.89 -2.38 -6.21
CA ASP A 133 -6.78 -1.45 -6.14
C ASP A 133 -5.60 -1.91 -7.00
N PHE A 134 -5.35 -3.22 -7.08
CA PHE A 134 -4.37 -3.77 -8.02
C PHE A 134 -4.75 -3.47 -9.47
N PHE A 135 -6.00 -3.71 -9.84
CA PHE A 135 -6.49 -3.42 -11.18
C PHE A 135 -6.39 -1.93 -11.52
N LYS A 136 -6.71 -1.07 -10.56
CA LYS A 136 -6.57 0.38 -10.69
C LYS A 136 -5.12 0.78 -10.89
N LEU A 137 -4.22 0.39 -9.98
CA LEU A 137 -2.80 0.70 -10.08
C LEU A 137 -2.16 0.15 -11.37
N GLU A 138 -2.49 -1.10 -11.75
CA GLU A 138 -1.96 -1.73 -12.95
C GLU A 138 -2.21 -0.89 -14.20
N ASN A 139 -3.42 -0.35 -14.30
CA ASN A 139 -3.91 0.30 -15.52
C ASN A 139 -3.73 1.82 -15.54
N GLU A 140 -3.27 2.44 -14.46
CA GLU A 140 -2.85 3.85 -14.49
C GLU A 140 -1.54 4.02 -15.31
N PRO A 141 -1.15 5.25 -15.72
CA PRO A 141 0.00 5.50 -16.59
C PRO A 141 1.28 4.77 -16.16
N ASN A 142 2.04 4.21 -17.12
CA ASN A 142 3.19 3.35 -16.88
C ASN A 142 4.49 4.11 -16.53
N ASP A 143 4.51 5.42 -16.63
CA ASP A 143 5.64 6.27 -16.29
C ASP A 143 5.71 6.59 -14.77
N SER A 144 4.67 6.26 -14.02
CA SER A 144 4.62 6.42 -12.57
C SER A 144 5.08 5.16 -11.84
N LEU A 145 5.76 5.33 -10.68
CA LEU A 145 5.97 4.26 -9.71
C LEU A 145 4.64 3.95 -9.01
N LYS A 146 4.37 2.69 -8.75
CA LYS A 146 3.09 2.23 -8.19
C LYS A 146 3.35 1.38 -6.97
N TYR A 147 2.75 1.78 -5.86
CA TYR A 147 2.90 1.12 -4.57
C TYR A 147 1.54 0.73 -4.01
N PHE A 148 1.45 -0.51 -3.57
CA PHE A 148 0.39 -0.98 -2.71
C PHE A 148 0.97 -1.25 -1.33
N VAL A 149 0.52 -0.48 -0.34
CA VAL A 149 1.08 -0.47 1.01
C VAL A 149 0.03 -0.98 1.98
N GLU A 150 0.35 -2.04 2.72
CA GLU A 150 -0.60 -2.65 3.65
C GLU A 150 -0.06 -2.70 5.07
N LEU A 151 -0.89 -2.27 6.02
CA LEU A 151 -0.59 -2.25 7.45
C LEU A 151 -1.35 -3.38 8.17
N TYR A 152 -0.61 -4.21 8.88
CA TYR A 152 -1.14 -5.30 9.70
C TYR A 152 -0.95 -4.99 11.18
N GLN A 153 -1.96 -5.28 12.00
CA GLN A 153 -1.81 -5.19 13.45
C GLN A 153 -0.92 -6.31 13.96
N ASN A 154 -1.20 -7.54 13.54
CA ASN A 154 -0.44 -8.72 13.90
C ASN A 154 -0.24 -9.61 12.68
N THR A 155 0.93 -10.26 12.60
CA THR A 155 1.20 -11.31 11.62
C THR A 155 1.70 -12.58 12.31
N ASP A 156 1.40 -13.70 11.68
CA ASP A 156 1.87 -15.04 12.00
C ASP A 156 1.90 -15.87 10.72
N LYS A 157 2.29 -17.13 10.80
CA LYS A 157 2.36 -18.03 9.64
C LYS A 157 1.04 -18.15 8.88
N ALA A 158 -0.10 -18.14 9.57
CA ALA A 158 -1.41 -18.22 8.92
C ALA A 158 -1.74 -16.93 8.16
N THR A 159 -1.45 -15.79 8.77
CA THR A 159 -1.59 -14.48 8.14
C THR A 159 -0.67 -14.35 6.93
N MET A 160 0.60 -14.74 7.06
CA MET A 160 1.56 -14.72 5.94
C MET A 160 1.08 -15.58 4.77
N LYS A 161 0.59 -16.79 5.04
CA LYS A 161 0.01 -17.65 4.00
C LYS A 161 -1.20 -16.99 3.33
N SER A 162 -2.09 -16.36 4.09
CA SER A 162 -3.24 -15.64 3.54
C SER A 162 -2.83 -14.47 2.65
N ILE A 163 -1.79 -13.73 3.03
CA ILE A 163 -1.22 -12.65 2.21
C ILE A 163 -0.65 -13.22 0.90
N GLU A 164 0.15 -14.28 0.98
CA GLU A 164 0.74 -14.93 -0.18
C GLU A 164 -0.32 -15.44 -1.16
N GLU A 165 -1.37 -16.07 -0.65
CA GLU A 165 -2.51 -16.52 -1.47
C GLU A 165 -3.18 -15.35 -2.20
N LYS A 166 -3.40 -14.22 -1.53
CA LYS A 166 -3.97 -13.02 -2.14
C LYS A 166 -3.07 -12.42 -3.21
N LEU A 167 -1.78 -12.37 -2.95
CA LEU A 167 -0.84 -11.71 -3.87
C LEU A 167 -0.55 -12.55 -5.12
N PHE A 168 -0.57 -13.89 -5.05
CA PHE A 168 -0.03 -14.72 -6.12
C PHE A 168 -0.93 -15.85 -6.63
N ILE A 169 -1.82 -16.37 -5.80
CA ILE A 169 -2.56 -17.60 -6.10
C ILE A 169 -4.00 -17.31 -6.52
N ASN A 170 -4.61 -16.30 -5.96
CA ASN A 170 -6.02 -16.03 -6.14
C ASN A 170 -6.35 -15.47 -7.52
N THR A 171 -7.34 -16.04 -8.19
CA THR A 171 -7.82 -15.56 -9.50
C THR A 171 -8.56 -14.23 -9.43
N TYR A 172 -9.03 -13.84 -8.24
CA TYR A 172 -9.75 -12.57 -8.00
C TYR A 172 -8.83 -11.41 -7.66
N CYS A 173 -7.56 -11.72 -7.32
CA CYS A 173 -6.62 -10.73 -6.84
C CYS A 173 -5.20 -11.27 -7.11
N LYS A 174 -4.45 -10.64 -7.96
CA LYS A 174 -3.05 -10.97 -8.21
C LYS A 174 -2.25 -9.69 -8.29
N LEU A 175 -1.13 -9.66 -7.56
CA LEU A 175 -0.23 -8.51 -7.59
C LEU A 175 0.36 -8.34 -9.00
N PRO A 176 0.09 -7.20 -9.68
CA PRO A 176 0.66 -6.94 -11.00
C PRO A 176 2.18 -6.77 -10.94
N GLU A 177 2.86 -7.07 -12.05
CA GLU A 177 4.32 -6.98 -12.14
C GLU A 177 4.84 -5.54 -12.00
N ASN A 178 4.05 -4.56 -12.43
CA ASN A 178 4.39 -3.14 -12.38
C ASN A 178 3.98 -2.46 -11.07
N VAL A 179 3.48 -3.21 -10.08
CA VAL A 179 3.08 -2.71 -8.76
C VAL A 179 4.00 -3.28 -7.69
N SER A 180 4.60 -2.41 -6.89
CA SER A 180 5.39 -2.79 -5.72
C SER A 180 4.48 -2.99 -4.51
N PHE A 181 4.62 -4.13 -3.83
CA PHE A 181 3.95 -4.40 -2.56
C PHE A 181 4.89 -4.13 -1.39
N LEU A 182 4.40 -3.41 -0.39
CA LEU A 182 5.06 -3.17 0.88
C LEU A 182 4.08 -3.46 2.03
N GLY A 183 4.33 -4.52 2.76
CA GLY A 183 3.58 -4.86 3.96
C GLY A 183 4.32 -4.45 5.22
N PHE A 184 3.59 -4.00 6.24
CA PHE A 184 4.13 -3.65 7.55
C PHE A 184 3.28 -4.24 8.66
N SER A 185 3.90 -4.94 9.61
CA SER A 185 3.24 -5.49 10.77
C SER A 185 3.69 -4.79 12.05
N LEU A 186 2.75 -4.32 12.86
CA LEU A 186 3.08 -3.75 14.17
C LEU A 186 3.66 -4.81 15.11
N TYR A 187 3.21 -6.06 14.97
CA TYR A 187 3.77 -7.16 15.71
C TYR A 187 3.73 -8.45 14.88
N ASP A 188 4.90 -9.00 14.60
CA ASP A 188 5.04 -10.34 14.03
C ASP A 188 5.37 -11.34 15.15
N LYS A 189 4.59 -12.41 15.25
CA LYS A 189 4.69 -13.40 16.34
C LYS A 189 5.98 -14.21 16.28
N ASP A 190 6.46 -14.52 15.07
CA ASP A 190 7.67 -15.31 14.87
C ASP A 190 8.93 -14.47 15.13
N LEU A 191 8.94 -13.20 14.69
CA LEU A 191 10.03 -12.25 14.89
C LEU A 191 9.98 -11.55 16.26
N ARG A 192 8.85 -11.67 16.97
CA ARG A 192 8.58 -11.04 18.28
C ARG A 192 8.80 -9.51 18.25
N GLY A 193 8.23 -8.85 17.25
CA GLY A 193 8.34 -7.40 17.09
C GLY A 193 7.83 -6.89 15.76
N PRO A 194 8.09 -5.61 15.46
CA PRO A 194 7.65 -5.01 14.19
C PRO A 194 8.39 -5.64 13.01
N ALA A 195 7.67 -5.81 11.90
CA ALA A 195 8.20 -6.44 10.70
C ALA A 195 7.79 -5.71 9.43
N GLN A 196 8.68 -5.73 8.44
CA GLN A 196 8.36 -5.44 7.05
C GLN A 196 8.12 -6.75 6.30
N ILE A 197 7.05 -6.81 5.52
CA ILE A 197 6.72 -7.93 4.65
C ILE A 197 7.10 -7.55 3.23
N VAL A 198 7.99 -8.33 2.63
CA VAL A 198 8.48 -8.09 1.28
C VAL A 198 8.18 -9.25 0.36
N VAL A 199 7.96 -8.94 -0.91
CA VAL A 199 7.81 -9.92 -1.97
C VAL A 199 9.20 -10.34 -2.46
N ASP A 200 9.50 -11.62 -2.36
CA ASP A 200 10.72 -12.21 -2.90
C ASP A 200 10.43 -12.78 -4.32
N ARG A 201 10.75 -11.99 -5.32
CA ARG A 201 10.59 -12.38 -6.74
C ARG A 201 11.75 -13.22 -7.26
N THR A 202 12.77 -13.48 -6.43
CA THR A 202 13.93 -14.29 -6.82
C THR A 202 13.69 -15.78 -6.62
N THR A 203 12.66 -16.15 -5.86
CA THR A 203 12.28 -17.55 -5.62
C THR A 203 11.28 -18.07 -6.64
N THR A 204 11.29 -19.38 -6.85
CA THR A 204 10.28 -20.07 -7.67
C THR A 204 9.67 -21.19 -6.85
N PRO A 205 8.38 -21.12 -6.45
CA PRO A 205 7.44 -20.01 -6.69
C PRO A 205 7.85 -18.70 -5.99
N ILE A 206 7.32 -17.57 -6.48
CA ILE A 206 7.45 -16.27 -5.82
C ILE A 206 6.86 -16.40 -4.41
N SER A 207 7.54 -15.87 -3.42
CA SER A 207 7.17 -15.97 -2.01
C SER A 207 7.18 -14.61 -1.31
N ILE A 208 6.70 -14.59 -0.08
CA ILE A 208 6.82 -13.44 0.80
C ILE A 208 7.64 -13.82 2.04
N LYS A 209 8.34 -12.84 2.59
CA LYS A 209 9.05 -13.00 3.86
C LYS A 209 8.85 -11.81 4.76
N ALA A 210 8.77 -12.06 6.07
CA ALA A 210 8.83 -11.04 7.09
C ALA A 210 10.29 -10.79 7.50
N MET A 211 10.66 -9.51 7.62
CA MET A 211 11.97 -9.08 8.07
C MET A 211 11.81 -8.12 9.25
N LYS A 212 12.63 -8.29 10.28
CA LYS A 212 12.64 -7.39 11.43
C LYS A 212 13.06 -5.97 10.99
N ILE A 213 12.38 -4.96 11.52
CA ILE A 213 12.65 -3.54 11.27
C ILE A 213 13.34 -2.91 12.47
#